data_1aadb00770b801472469ca57c82b6abb
#
_entry.id   1aadb00770b801472469ca57c82b6abb
#
_cell.length_a   1.000
_cell.length_b   1.000
_cell.length_c   1.000
_cell.angle_alpha   90.00
_cell.angle_beta   90.00
_cell.angle_gamma   90.00
#
_symmetry.space_group_name_H-M   'P 1'
#
loop_
_entity.id
_entity.type
_entity.pdbx_description
1 polymer ?
#
loop_
_entity_poly.entity_id
_entity_poly.type
_entity_poly.pdbx_seq_one_letter_code
_entity_poly.pdbx_strand_id
1 'polypeptide(L)'
;MKKFKTVDELINVIKPSDPVYCIRKNSIKKATKVFLQNFPGKILYAVKTNPHPSVVKTLIESGIKNFDVASLKEIEMIKKINKDLECSYMHTVKSRENIRDAY
;
A
#
# COMPACT_ATOMS: atom_id res chain seq x y z
N MET A 1 -1.60 7.71 -15.18
CA MET A 1 -1.26 6.27 -15.35
C MET A 1 -2.15 5.67 -16.43
N LYS A 2 -1.55 5.10 -17.47
CA LYS A 2 -2.31 4.44 -18.55
C LYS A 2 -2.97 3.16 -18.03
N LYS A 3 -4.16 2.85 -18.58
CA LYS A 3 -4.92 1.64 -18.20
C LYS A 3 -5.01 0.73 -19.42
N PHE A 4 -4.78 -0.55 -19.21
CA PHE A 4 -4.89 -1.61 -20.20
C PHE A 4 -5.78 -2.74 -19.68
N LYS A 5 -6.50 -3.41 -20.54
CA LYS A 5 -7.34 -4.55 -20.15
C LYS A 5 -6.51 -5.80 -19.88
N THR A 6 -5.47 -6.00 -20.67
CA THR A 6 -4.59 -7.16 -20.60
C THR A 6 -3.11 -6.76 -20.71
N VAL A 7 -2.21 -7.67 -20.33
CA VAL A 7 -0.77 -7.50 -20.52
C VAL A 7 -0.42 -7.51 -22.01
N ASP A 8 -1.10 -8.33 -22.80
CA ASP A 8 -0.88 -8.39 -24.27
C ASP A 8 -1.24 -7.06 -24.93
N GLU A 9 -2.35 -6.43 -24.53
CA GLU A 9 -2.70 -5.08 -25.01
C GLU A 9 -1.61 -4.06 -24.65
N LEU A 10 -1.09 -4.10 -23.41
CA LEU A 10 0.00 -3.23 -22.99
C LEU A 10 1.25 -3.41 -23.86
N ILE A 11 1.66 -4.66 -24.07
CA ILE A 11 2.84 -5.00 -24.88
C ILE A 11 2.67 -4.49 -26.31
N ASN A 12 1.50 -4.74 -26.92
CA ASN A 12 1.23 -4.35 -28.29
C ASN A 12 1.19 -2.83 -28.50
N VAL A 13 0.68 -2.08 -27.51
CA VAL A 13 0.54 -0.61 -27.59
C VAL A 13 1.84 0.10 -27.22
N ILE A 14 2.49 -0.29 -26.11
CA ILE A 14 3.68 0.42 -25.62
C ILE A 14 4.97 -0.11 -26.27
N LYS A 15 5.03 -1.42 -26.60
CA LYS A 15 6.24 -2.10 -27.09
C LYS A 15 7.47 -1.78 -26.22
N PRO A 16 7.40 -2.05 -24.91
CA PRO A 16 8.42 -1.59 -23.98
C PRO A 16 9.75 -2.28 -24.24
N SER A 17 10.84 -1.51 -24.22
CA SER A 17 12.22 -2.01 -24.23
C SER A 17 12.73 -2.40 -22.85
N ASP A 18 12.11 -1.87 -21.80
CA ASP A 18 12.49 -2.06 -20.40
C ASP A 18 11.37 -2.73 -19.61
N PRO A 19 11.69 -3.32 -18.45
CA PRO A 19 10.67 -3.90 -17.55
C PRO A 19 9.60 -2.89 -17.14
N VAL A 20 8.35 -3.32 -17.13
CA VAL A 20 7.19 -2.50 -16.77
C VAL A 20 6.48 -3.06 -15.55
N TYR A 21 6.23 -2.22 -14.55
CA TYR A 21 5.41 -2.58 -13.40
C TYR A 21 3.92 -2.48 -13.74
N CYS A 22 3.21 -3.59 -13.57
CA CYS A 22 1.77 -3.66 -13.79
C CYS A 22 1.03 -3.77 -12.45
N ILE A 23 0.19 -2.77 -12.12
CA ILE A 23 -0.65 -2.79 -10.93
C ILE A 23 -2.03 -3.32 -11.29
N ARG A 24 -2.39 -4.47 -10.74
CA ARG A 24 -3.71 -5.12 -10.93
C ARG A 24 -4.59 -4.86 -9.71
N LYS A 25 -5.36 -3.77 -9.74
CA LYS A 25 -6.24 -3.38 -8.62
C LYS A 25 -7.21 -4.47 -8.20
N ASN A 26 -7.81 -5.18 -9.14
CA ASN A 26 -8.75 -6.27 -8.84
C ASN A 26 -8.09 -7.43 -8.08
N SER A 27 -6.84 -7.76 -8.39
CA SER A 27 -6.08 -8.79 -7.66
C SER A 27 -5.79 -8.35 -6.22
N ILE A 28 -5.44 -7.07 -6.02
CA ILE A 28 -5.24 -6.50 -4.69
C ILE A 28 -6.55 -6.55 -3.88
N LYS A 29 -7.67 -6.11 -4.47
CA LYS A 29 -9.00 -6.15 -3.82
C LYS A 29 -9.40 -7.57 -3.44
N LYS A 30 -9.20 -8.54 -4.32
CA LYS A 30 -9.51 -9.95 -4.07
C LYS A 30 -8.66 -10.52 -2.93
N ALA A 31 -7.35 -10.31 -2.96
CA ALA A 31 -6.44 -10.75 -1.90
C ALA A 31 -6.80 -10.12 -0.53
N THR A 32 -7.05 -8.82 -0.50
CA THR A 32 -7.47 -8.09 0.70
C THR A 32 -8.76 -8.68 1.27
N LYS A 33 -9.75 -8.95 0.42
CA LYS A 33 -11.02 -9.55 0.86
C LYS A 33 -10.83 -10.91 1.50
N VAL A 34 -9.98 -11.76 0.91
CA VAL A 34 -9.66 -13.08 1.46
C VAL A 34 -9.05 -12.97 2.87
N PHE A 35 -8.10 -12.06 3.07
CA PHE A 35 -7.50 -11.81 4.39
C PHE A 35 -8.53 -11.30 5.40
N LEU A 36 -9.31 -10.29 5.04
CA LEU A 36 -10.31 -9.70 5.95
C LEU A 36 -11.40 -10.69 6.37
N GLN A 37 -11.75 -11.64 5.49
CA GLN A 37 -12.79 -12.63 5.77
C GLN A 37 -12.28 -13.84 6.57
N ASN A 38 -11.02 -14.22 6.43
CA ASN A 38 -10.52 -15.49 6.96
C ASN A 38 -9.50 -15.34 8.09
N PHE A 39 -8.85 -14.18 8.24
CA PHE A 39 -7.89 -13.96 9.31
C PHE A 39 -8.61 -13.43 10.57
N PRO A 40 -8.54 -14.16 11.72
CA PRO A 40 -9.28 -13.80 12.93
C PRO A 40 -8.59 -12.75 13.79
N GLY A 41 -7.77 -11.90 13.22
CA GLY A 41 -7.00 -10.88 13.93
C GLY A 41 -7.00 -9.53 13.22
N LYS A 42 -6.33 -8.56 13.82
CA LYS A 42 -6.10 -7.24 13.24
C LYS A 42 -5.08 -7.34 12.11
N ILE A 43 -5.42 -6.84 10.93
CA ILE A 43 -4.55 -6.85 9.76
C ILE A 43 -3.87 -5.51 9.63
N LEU A 44 -2.54 -5.50 9.62
CA LEU A 44 -1.71 -4.33 9.33
C LEU A 44 -0.97 -4.55 8.01
N TYR A 45 -1.12 -3.62 7.09
CA TYR A 45 -0.35 -3.66 5.85
C TYR A 45 1.03 -3.02 6.05
N ALA A 46 2.09 -3.78 5.77
CA ALA A 46 3.46 -3.28 5.81
C ALA A 46 3.76 -2.40 4.59
N VAL A 47 3.77 -1.09 4.79
CA VAL A 47 3.91 -0.10 3.70
C VAL A 47 5.19 -0.27 2.90
N LYS A 48 6.29 -0.62 3.57
CA LYS A 48 7.59 -0.89 2.93
C LYS A 48 7.54 -1.96 1.82
N THR A 49 6.57 -2.86 1.86
CA THR A 49 6.42 -3.93 0.86
C THR A 49 6.08 -3.37 -0.52
N ASN A 50 5.13 -2.43 -0.58
CA ASN A 50 4.84 -1.66 -1.78
C ASN A 50 4.17 -0.33 -1.39
N PRO A 51 4.93 0.77 -1.33
CA PRO A 51 4.43 2.08 -0.93
C PRO A 51 3.73 2.85 -2.07
N HIS A 52 3.57 2.24 -3.25
CA HIS A 52 2.98 2.95 -4.38
C HIS A 52 1.56 3.47 -4.04
N PRO A 53 1.26 4.76 -4.24
CA PRO A 53 -0.01 5.35 -3.84
C PRO A 53 -1.26 4.64 -4.36
N SER A 54 -1.22 4.11 -5.59
CA SER A 54 -2.32 3.34 -6.17
C SER A 54 -2.57 2.01 -5.45
N VAL A 55 -1.51 1.36 -4.93
CA VAL A 55 -1.63 0.14 -4.13
C VAL A 55 -2.25 0.47 -2.79
N VAL A 56 -1.68 1.44 -2.08
CA VAL A 56 -2.16 1.86 -0.75
C VAL A 56 -3.61 2.31 -0.80
N LYS A 57 -3.98 3.17 -1.77
CA LYS A 57 -5.38 3.59 -1.95
C LYS A 57 -6.31 2.42 -2.21
N THR A 58 -5.90 1.45 -3.04
CA THR A 58 -6.72 0.27 -3.34
C THR A 58 -6.93 -0.60 -2.09
N LEU A 59 -5.91 -0.73 -1.23
CA LEU A 59 -6.02 -1.44 0.05
C LEU A 59 -7.00 -0.75 1.00
N ILE A 60 -6.91 0.59 1.12
CA ILE A 60 -7.83 1.40 1.93
C ILE A 60 -9.27 1.26 1.43
N GLU A 61 -9.49 1.41 0.12
CA GLU A 61 -10.80 1.20 -0.52
C GLU A 61 -11.35 -0.21 -0.29
N SER A 62 -10.47 -1.19 -0.09
CA SER A 62 -10.83 -2.60 0.16
C SER A 62 -11.06 -2.93 1.64
N GLY A 63 -10.86 -1.95 2.56
CA GLY A 63 -11.16 -2.10 3.98
C GLY A 63 -9.97 -2.19 4.92
N ILE A 64 -8.73 -2.06 4.43
CA ILE A 64 -7.55 -1.96 5.31
C ILE A 64 -7.52 -0.60 5.99
N LYS A 65 -7.46 -0.60 7.31
CA LYS A 65 -7.46 0.61 8.16
C LYS A 65 -6.18 0.78 8.98
N ASN A 66 -5.36 -0.26 9.05
CA ASN A 66 -4.17 -0.30 9.89
C ASN A 66 -2.94 -0.57 9.04
N PHE A 67 -1.87 0.15 9.33
CA PHE A 67 -0.63 0.13 8.57
C PHE A 67 0.57 -0.04 9.49
N ASP A 68 1.46 -0.97 9.14
CA ASP A 68 2.80 -1.07 9.71
C ASP A 68 3.71 -0.14 8.90
N VAL A 69 4.28 0.86 9.56
CA VAL A 69 5.10 1.91 8.98
C VAL A 69 6.52 1.87 9.56
N ALA A 70 7.50 2.14 8.73
CA ALA A 70 8.91 2.09 9.08
C ALA A 70 9.58 3.49 9.09
N SER A 71 8.87 4.56 8.74
CA SER A 71 9.42 5.91 8.68
C SER A 71 8.34 6.98 8.87
N LEU A 72 8.75 8.19 9.25
CA LEU A 72 7.86 9.37 9.28
C LEU A 72 7.24 9.66 7.92
N LYS A 73 8.01 9.49 6.85
CA LYS A 73 7.52 9.70 5.47
C LYS A 73 6.37 8.76 5.12
N GLU A 74 6.41 7.51 5.58
CA GLU A 74 5.31 6.57 5.40
C GLU A 74 4.09 6.98 6.22
N ILE A 75 4.27 7.44 7.47
CA ILE A 75 3.18 7.98 8.30
C ILE A 75 2.51 9.16 7.59
N GLU A 76 3.28 10.13 7.14
CA GLU A 76 2.77 11.30 6.42
C GLU A 76 1.98 10.92 5.17
N MET A 77 2.49 9.95 4.39
CA MET A 77 1.81 9.46 3.20
C MET A 77 0.44 8.87 3.54
N ILE A 78 0.35 8.02 4.56
CA ILE A 78 -0.91 7.41 5.00
C ILE A 78 -1.87 8.48 5.53
N LYS A 79 -1.40 9.37 6.39
CA LYS A 79 -2.23 10.44 7.00
C LYS A 79 -2.71 11.48 5.99
N LYS A 80 -1.97 11.72 4.90
CA LYS A 80 -2.45 12.54 3.77
C LYS A 80 -3.62 11.91 3.02
N ILE A 81 -3.69 10.59 2.96
CA ILE A 81 -4.81 9.90 2.30
C ILE A 81 -6.06 9.96 3.19
N ASN A 82 -5.91 9.61 4.47
CA ASN A 82 -6.98 9.72 5.45
C ASN A 82 -6.38 9.78 6.87
N LYS A 83 -6.74 10.82 7.63
CA LYS A 83 -6.24 11.05 8.99
C LYS A 83 -6.67 10.01 10.01
N ASP A 84 -7.81 9.34 9.76
CA ASP A 84 -8.39 8.34 10.68
C ASP A 84 -7.72 6.96 10.58
N LEU A 85 -6.84 6.77 9.59
CA LEU A 85 -6.09 5.52 9.44
C LEU A 85 -5.07 5.35 10.56
N GLU A 86 -4.97 4.15 11.09
CA GLU A 86 -4.06 3.82 12.18
C GLU A 86 -2.69 3.43 11.63
N CYS A 87 -1.63 4.03 12.16
CA CYS A 87 -0.25 3.71 11.85
C CYS A 87 0.46 3.15 13.09
N SER A 88 1.08 1.98 12.96
CA SER A 88 1.96 1.40 13.96
C SER A 88 3.40 1.54 13.49
N TYR A 89 4.19 2.35 14.21
CA TYR A 89 5.58 2.60 13.86
C TYR A 89 6.46 1.48 14.43
N MET A 90 6.63 0.41 13.67
CA MET A 90 7.23 -0.85 14.12
C MET A 90 8.71 -1.03 13.74
N HIS A 91 9.36 -0.01 13.20
CA HIS A 91 10.79 -0.07 12.91
C HIS A 91 11.60 -0.21 14.23
N THR A 92 12.54 -1.14 14.26
CA THR A 92 13.33 -1.45 15.48
C THR A 92 14.31 -0.34 15.86
N VAL A 93 14.87 0.35 14.87
CA VAL A 93 15.80 1.48 15.07
C VAL A 93 15.08 2.79 14.77
N LYS A 94 14.88 3.59 15.82
CA LYS A 94 14.19 4.89 15.75
C LYS A 94 14.99 5.92 16.55
N SER A 95 15.20 7.12 15.97
CA SER A 95 15.72 8.25 16.73
C SER A 95 14.66 8.77 17.71
N ARG A 96 15.09 9.41 18.80
CA ARG A 96 14.17 10.04 19.77
C ARG A 96 13.31 11.13 19.10
N GLU A 97 13.89 11.87 18.15
CA GLU A 97 13.18 12.88 17.37
C GLU A 97 12.08 12.24 16.52
N ASN A 98 12.39 11.16 15.81
CA ASN A 98 11.39 10.46 14.99
C ASN A 98 10.26 9.87 15.82
N ILE A 99 10.55 9.38 17.03
CA ILE A 99 9.51 8.90 17.94
C ILE A 99 8.58 10.06 18.34
N ARG A 100 9.15 11.19 18.74
CA ARG A 100 8.38 12.38 19.12
C ARG A 100 7.52 12.90 17.96
N ASP A 101 8.09 12.99 16.77
CA ASP A 101 7.41 13.55 15.59
C ASP A 101 6.35 12.60 15.01
N ALA A 102 6.46 11.30 15.29
CA ALA A 102 5.45 10.31 14.90
C ALA A 102 4.22 10.30 15.84
N TYR A 103 4.40 10.75 17.09
CA TYR A 103 3.37 10.75 18.13
C TYR A 103 2.43 11.94 17.99
#